data_3280652ce991fa8f7f256e8a25748473
#
_entry.id   3280652ce991fa8f7f256e8a25748473
#
_cell.length_a   1.000
_cell.length_b   1.000
_cell.length_c   1.000
_cell.angle_alpha   90.00
_cell.angle_beta   90.00
_cell.angle_gamma   90.00
#
_symmetry.space_group_name_H-M   'P 1'
#
loop_
_entity.id
_entity.type
_entity.pdbx_description
1 polymer ?
#
loop_
_entity_poly.entity_id
_entity_poly.type
_entity_poly.pdbx_seq_one_letter_code
_entity_poly.pdbx_strand_id
1 'polypeptide(L)'
;NAWTKKENWRSTINAFKLDLGLFKGGFWDVVSRLTWQLAQTGLGNLVNQVLNTCYLVNEVNYFDGAVVIDSKIDVGGMTLSNYILGPPGFKPDFRDHLFVHEYGHYLQSKKLGPAYLFVVAKPSLLSSTFDKNNHGNRWYETHASKLAAKYFDKKYGTGAEAYQEYVNQGENPYEYDDIFNVDVFKNGGSPAYNHPRGRSYKEPHPTKPKWNGWQDIFFF
;
A
#
# COMPACT_ATOMS: atom_id res chain seq x y z
N ASN A 1 -0.31 -34.09 13.38
CA ASN A 1 -1.61 -33.62 13.00
C ASN A 1 -1.53 -33.03 11.58
N ALA A 2 -2.49 -33.35 10.69
CA ALA A 2 -2.49 -32.91 9.29
C ALA A 2 -2.56 -31.36 9.18
N TRP A 3 -3.32 -30.72 10.04
CA TRP A 3 -3.40 -29.27 10.12
C TRP A 3 -2.03 -28.63 10.41
N THR A 4 -1.30 -29.11 11.40
CA THR A 4 0.04 -28.59 11.76
C THR A 4 1.04 -28.76 10.61
N LYS A 5 0.99 -29.88 9.89
CA LYS A 5 1.85 -30.10 8.71
C LYS A 5 1.53 -29.11 7.59
N LYS A 6 0.25 -28.84 7.32
CA LYS A 6 -0.18 -27.88 6.31
C LYS A 6 0.26 -26.46 6.66
N GLU A 7 0.10 -26.04 7.91
CA GLU A 7 0.52 -24.70 8.37
C GLU A 7 2.04 -24.53 8.30
N ASN A 8 2.81 -25.56 8.73
CA ASN A 8 4.27 -25.53 8.64
C ASN A 8 4.74 -25.42 7.20
N TRP A 9 4.14 -26.18 6.28
CA TRP A 9 4.48 -26.13 4.87
C TRP A 9 4.16 -24.76 4.26
N ARG A 10 2.99 -24.20 4.57
CA ARG A 10 2.62 -22.85 4.12
C ARG A 10 3.58 -21.80 4.66
N SER A 11 3.89 -21.82 5.96
CA SER A 11 4.84 -20.89 6.56
C SER A 11 6.22 -21.01 5.94
N THR A 12 6.69 -22.21 5.63
CA THR A 12 7.96 -22.41 4.94
C THR A 12 7.96 -21.78 3.55
N ILE A 13 6.92 -22.01 2.75
CA ILE A 13 6.80 -21.40 1.42
C ILE A 13 6.75 -19.88 1.51
N ASN A 14 5.97 -19.34 2.45
CA ASN A 14 5.85 -17.91 2.64
C ASN A 14 7.18 -17.29 3.07
N ALA A 15 7.97 -17.96 3.93
CA ALA A 15 9.31 -17.48 4.30
C ALA A 15 10.21 -17.31 3.07
N PHE A 16 10.27 -18.33 2.21
CA PHE A 16 11.02 -18.22 0.94
C PHE A 16 10.48 -17.11 0.03
N LYS A 17 9.16 -16.98 -0.07
CA LYS A 17 8.55 -15.91 -0.88
C LYS A 17 8.90 -14.51 -0.33
N LEU A 18 8.90 -14.32 0.99
CA LEU A 18 9.29 -13.06 1.62
C LEU A 18 10.74 -12.70 1.26
N ASP A 19 11.67 -13.64 1.36
CA ASP A 19 13.07 -13.40 1.03
C ASP A 19 13.29 -13.19 -0.47
N LEU A 20 12.62 -13.98 -1.31
CA LEU A 20 12.64 -13.78 -2.77
C LEU A 20 12.10 -12.42 -3.18
N GLY A 21 11.24 -11.83 -2.37
CA GLY A 21 10.71 -10.49 -2.56
C GLY A 21 11.79 -9.40 -2.63
N LEU A 22 12.95 -9.63 -2.01
CA LEU A 22 14.11 -8.73 -2.09
C LEU A 22 14.60 -8.53 -3.53
N PHE A 23 14.41 -9.55 -4.37
CA PHE A 23 14.92 -9.60 -5.74
C PHE A 23 13.81 -9.40 -6.80
N LYS A 24 12.58 -9.08 -6.40
CA LYS A 24 11.48 -8.82 -7.35
C LYS A 24 11.52 -7.40 -7.89
N GLY A 25 11.03 -7.24 -9.14
CA GLY A 25 11.01 -5.94 -9.84
C GLY A 25 12.21 -5.77 -10.78
N GLY A 26 12.42 -4.53 -11.23
CA GLY A 26 13.54 -4.19 -12.10
C GLY A 26 14.88 -4.09 -11.37
N PHE A 27 15.95 -3.98 -12.13
CA PHE A 27 17.32 -3.85 -11.59
C PHE A 27 17.41 -2.73 -10.54
N TRP A 28 16.87 -1.54 -10.82
CA TRP A 28 16.91 -0.41 -9.90
C TRP A 28 16.06 -0.60 -8.64
N ASP A 29 15.02 -1.45 -8.70
CA ASP A 29 14.24 -1.81 -7.53
C ASP A 29 15.09 -2.65 -6.55
N VAL A 30 15.83 -3.61 -7.07
CA VAL A 30 16.74 -4.45 -6.27
C VAL A 30 17.88 -3.60 -5.69
N VAL A 31 18.53 -2.79 -6.52
CA VAL A 31 19.61 -1.90 -6.07
C VAL A 31 19.13 -0.99 -4.95
N SER A 32 17.96 -0.38 -5.11
CA SER A 32 17.42 0.54 -4.10
C SER A 32 17.20 -0.13 -2.73
N ARG A 33 16.70 -1.37 -2.71
CA ARG A 33 16.47 -2.14 -1.47
C ARG A 33 17.76 -2.51 -0.75
N LEU A 34 18.80 -2.78 -1.52
CA LEU A 34 20.10 -3.18 -0.98
C LEU A 34 21.00 -1.97 -0.63
N THR A 35 20.55 -0.77 -0.93
CA THR A 35 21.31 0.47 -0.71
C THR A 35 20.50 1.47 0.13
N TRP A 36 19.88 2.47 -0.48
CA TRP A 36 19.24 3.57 0.26
C TRP A 36 17.89 3.20 0.92
N GLN A 37 17.27 2.08 0.58
CA GLN A 37 16.09 1.55 1.28
C GLN A 37 16.44 0.41 2.27
N LEU A 38 17.71 0.10 2.49
CA LEU A 38 18.12 -1.10 3.23
C LEU A 38 17.48 -1.20 4.63
N ALA A 39 17.43 -0.10 5.37
CA ALA A 39 16.89 -0.08 6.73
C ALA A 39 15.39 -0.46 6.75
N GLN A 40 14.56 0.18 5.93
CA GLN A 40 13.14 -0.12 5.87
C GLN A 40 12.85 -1.46 5.19
N THR A 41 13.69 -1.88 4.25
CA THR A 41 13.58 -3.19 3.62
C THR A 41 13.86 -4.32 4.61
N GLY A 42 14.95 -4.19 5.37
CA GLY A 42 15.29 -5.14 6.44
C GLY A 42 14.21 -5.20 7.52
N LEU A 43 13.69 -4.05 7.94
CA LEU A 43 12.60 -3.99 8.91
C LEU A 43 11.32 -4.63 8.36
N GLY A 44 10.94 -4.34 7.11
CA GLY A 44 9.78 -4.93 6.46
C GLY A 44 9.89 -6.45 6.33
N ASN A 45 11.05 -6.96 5.89
CA ASN A 45 11.32 -8.39 5.85
C ASN A 45 11.18 -9.02 7.24
N LEU A 46 11.89 -8.46 8.23
CA LEU A 46 11.88 -8.98 9.62
C LEU A 46 10.46 -9.06 10.21
N VAL A 47 9.69 -7.98 10.11
CA VAL A 47 8.31 -7.94 10.63
C VAL A 47 7.46 -9.04 10.00
N ASN A 48 7.53 -9.19 8.68
CA ASN A 48 6.73 -10.18 7.97
C ASN A 48 7.23 -11.62 8.20
N GLN A 49 8.53 -11.85 8.40
CA GLN A 49 9.06 -13.15 8.81
C GLN A 49 8.60 -13.53 10.22
N VAL A 50 8.57 -12.58 11.16
CA VAL A 50 8.04 -12.81 12.52
C VAL A 50 6.55 -13.18 12.44
N LEU A 51 5.73 -12.41 11.71
CA LEU A 51 4.32 -12.72 11.53
C LEU A 51 4.11 -14.10 10.88
N ASN A 52 4.92 -14.45 9.89
CA ASN A 52 4.86 -15.74 9.23
C ASN A 52 5.25 -16.91 10.18
N THR A 53 6.26 -16.70 11.00
CA THR A 53 6.67 -17.69 12.03
C THR A 53 5.58 -17.91 13.07
N CYS A 54 4.80 -16.87 13.38
CA CYS A 54 3.60 -16.95 14.22
C CYS A 54 2.37 -17.50 13.48
N TYR A 55 2.50 -17.98 12.24
CA TYR A 55 1.42 -18.47 11.37
C TYR A 55 0.33 -17.41 11.08
N LEU A 56 0.66 -16.14 11.15
CA LEU A 56 -0.25 -15.02 10.90
C LEU A 56 -0.27 -14.57 9.44
N VAL A 57 0.52 -15.18 8.57
CA VAL A 57 0.51 -14.94 7.13
C VAL A 57 -0.24 -16.03 6.40
N ASN A 58 -1.27 -15.65 5.63
CA ASN A 58 -2.01 -16.56 4.77
C ASN A 58 -1.26 -16.84 3.48
N GLU A 59 -0.93 -15.76 2.75
CA GLU A 59 -0.33 -15.86 1.43
C GLU A 59 0.62 -14.69 1.19
N VAL A 60 1.64 -14.94 0.38
CA VAL A 60 2.57 -13.92 -0.13
C VAL A 60 2.46 -13.88 -1.65
N ASN A 61 2.14 -12.72 -2.19
CA ASN A 61 2.02 -12.43 -3.61
C ASN A 61 3.02 -11.34 -4.03
N TYR A 62 3.15 -11.11 -5.33
CA TYR A 62 4.03 -10.07 -5.86
C TYR A 62 3.30 -9.21 -6.87
N PHE A 63 3.63 -7.93 -6.86
CA PHE A 63 3.14 -6.99 -7.85
C PHE A 63 4.21 -5.93 -8.12
N ASP A 64 4.75 -5.95 -9.32
CA ASP A 64 5.65 -4.92 -9.85
C ASP A 64 6.73 -4.44 -8.86
N GLY A 65 7.43 -5.40 -8.30
CA GLY A 65 8.47 -5.18 -7.31
C GLY A 65 7.98 -5.18 -5.85
N ALA A 66 6.71 -4.98 -5.58
CA ALA A 66 6.15 -5.11 -4.24
C ALA A 66 5.91 -6.57 -3.85
N VAL A 67 6.03 -6.84 -2.56
CA VAL A 67 5.64 -8.08 -1.89
C VAL A 67 4.33 -7.80 -1.17
N VAL A 68 3.25 -8.44 -1.60
CA VAL A 68 1.90 -8.21 -1.07
C VAL A 68 1.52 -9.38 -0.17
N ILE A 69 1.25 -9.07 1.09
CA ILE A 69 1.09 -10.06 2.15
C ILE A 69 -0.34 -10.05 2.66
N ASP A 70 -1.03 -11.15 2.49
CA ASP A 70 -2.32 -11.44 3.10
C ASP A 70 -2.10 -11.93 4.53
N SER A 71 -2.58 -11.16 5.50
CA SER A 71 -2.48 -11.47 6.93
C SER A 71 -3.76 -12.12 7.46
N LYS A 72 -3.65 -12.92 8.51
CA LYS A 72 -4.81 -13.44 9.27
C LYS A 72 -5.41 -12.41 10.22
N ILE A 73 -4.69 -11.35 10.50
CA ILE A 73 -5.12 -10.28 11.40
C ILE A 73 -5.47 -9.03 10.59
N ASP A 74 -6.50 -8.33 11.04
CA ASP A 74 -6.87 -7.05 10.42
C ASP A 74 -5.98 -5.94 10.97
N VAL A 75 -4.91 -5.67 10.23
CA VAL A 75 -3.94 -4.61 10.54
C VAL A 75 -4.24 -3.31 9.79
N GLY A 76 -5.34 -3.27 9.03
CA GLY A 76 -5.51 -2.24 8.00
C GLY A 76 -4.49 -2.44 6.89
N GLY A 77 -3.80 -1.40 6.48
CA GLY A 77 -2.65 -1.48 5.57
C GLY A 77 -1.37 -1.04 6.28
N MET A 78 -0.24 -1.62 5.91
CA MET A 78 1.08 -1.19 6.37
C MET A 78 2.14 -1.46 5.30
N THR A 79 2.88 -0.43 4.96
CA THR A 79 3.96 -0.54 3.97
C THR A 79 5.32 -0.19 4.56
N LEU A 80 6.26 -1.12 4.45
CA LEU A 80 7.67 -0.93 4.79
C LEU A 80 8.55 -1.33 3.61
N SER A 81 9.14 -0.35 2.93
CA SER A 81 9.84 -0.55 1.66
C SER A 81 8.93 -1.19 0.61
N ASN A 82 9.28 -2.35 0.11
CA ASN A 82 8.50 -3.11 -0.86
C ASN A 82 7.54 -4.14 -0.22
N TYR A 83 7.46 -4.23 1.10
CA TYR A 83 6.55 -5.12 1.81
C TYR A 83 5.26 -4.40 2.13
N ILE A 84 4.17 -4.87 1.56
CA ILE A 84 2.81 -4.34 1.75
C ILE A 84 2.00 -5.40 2.48
N LEU A 85 1.69 -5.16 3.73
CA LEU A 85 0.89 -6.04 4.58
C LEU A 85 -0.54 -5.53 4.61
N GLY A 86 -1.50 -6.42 4.38
CA GLY A 86 -2.92 -6.10 4.43
C GLY A 86 -3.76 -7.10 5.22
N PRO A 87 -5.07 -6.84 5.38
CA PRO A 87 -6.01 -7.66 6.13
C PRO A 87 -6.28 -9.01 5.46
N PRO A 88 -7.07 -9.91 6.09
CA PRO A 88 -7.45 -11.18 5.50
C PRO A 88 -8.10 -11.05 4.11
N GLY A 89 -7.56 -11.79 3.13
CA GLY A 89 -7.99 -11.75 1.74
C GLY A 89 -7.32 -10.67 0.88
N PHE A 90 -6.35 -9.94 1.45
CA PHE A 90 -5.63 -8.90 0.74
C PHE A 90 -4.80 -9.44 -0.44
N LYS A 91 -4.98 -8.83 -1.62
CA LYS A 91 -4.33 -9.27 -2.85
C LYS A 91 -3.83 -8.06 -3.65
N PRO A 92 -2.88 -8.27 -4.57
CA PRO A 92 -2.43 -7.23 -5.49
C PRO A 92 -3.51 -6.98 -6.56
N ASP A 93 -4.54 -6.26 -6.19
CA ASP A 93 -5.63 -5.88 -7.08
C ASP A 93 -5.66 -4.35 -7.19
N PHE A 94 -5.47 -3.83 -8.41
CA PHE A 94 -5.50 -2.39 -8.66
C PHE A 94 -6.89 -1.78 -8.46
N ARG A 95 -7.92 -2.60 -8.23
CA ARG A 95 -9.29 -2.23 -7.88
C ARG A 95 -9.49 -2.07 -6.38
N ASP A 96 -8.59 -2.63 -5.59
CA ASP A 96 -8.64 -2.52 -4.14
C ASP A 96 -7.97 -1.20 -3.71
N HIS A 97 -8.78 -0.29 -3.19
CA HIS A 97 -8.33 1.01 -2.68
C HIS A 97 -7.19 0.91 -1.68
N LEU A 98 -7.28 -0.09 -0.79
CA LEU A 98 -6.25 -0.28 0.22
C LEU A 98 -4.93 -0.67 -0.45
N PHE A 99 -4.98 -1.61 -1.41
CA PHE A 99 -3.78 -2.01 -2.14
C PHE A 99 -3.17 -0.84 -2.93
N VAL A 100 -4.00 -0.10 -3.64
CA VAL A 100 -3.56 1.07 -4.43
C VAL A 100 -2.90 2.11 -3.52
N HIS A 101 -3.50 2.43 -2.39
CA HIS A 101 -2.97 3.38 -1.42
C HIS A 101 -1.63 2.91 -0.84
N GLU A 102 -1.55 1.67 -0.37
CA GLU A 102 -0.33 1.09 0.18
C GLU A 102 0.79 0.99 -0.86
N TYR A 103 0.43 0.75 -2.12
CA TYR A 103 1.40 0.82 -3.22
C TYR A 103 1.96 2.23 -3.38
N GLY A 104 1.18 3.27 -3.11
CA GLY A 104 1.66 4.65 -3.03
C GLY A 104 2.73 4.86 -1.96
N HIS A 105 2.58 4.25 -0.79
CA HIS A 105 3.61 4.24 0.25
C HIS A 105 4.88 3.50 -0.17
N TYR A 106 4.77 2.42 -0.93
CA TYR A 106 5.94 1.77 -1.55
C TYR A 106 6.68 2.75 -2.49
N LEU A 107 5.96 3.49 -3.32
CA LEU A 107 6.57 4.49 -4.20
C LEU A 107 7.22 5.64 -3.41
N GLN A 108 6.63 6.05 -2.28
CA GLN A 108 7.25 7.02 -1.37
C GLN A 108 8.55 6.47 -0.78
N SER A 109 8.54 5.22 -0.32
CA SER A 109 9.74 4.57 0.22
C SER A 109 10.90 4.58 -0.78
N LYS A 110 10.61 4.28 -2.04
CA LYS A 110 11.62 4.34 -3.13
C LYS A 110 12.22 5.72 -3.30
N LYS A 111 11.40 6.78 -3.19
CA LYS A 111 11.84 8.17 -3.37
C LYS A 111 12.58 8.72 -2.17
N LEU A 112 12.10 8.41 -0.97
CA LEU A 112 12.58 9.02 0.28
C LEU A 112 13.76 8.26 0.90
N GLY A 113 13.96 7.00 0.50
CA GLY A 113 15.00 6.18 1.08
C GLY A 113 14.91 6.12 2.61
N PRO A 114 16.03 6.26 3.34
CA PRO A 114 16.03 6.12 4.81
C PRO A 114 15.13 7.13 5.53
N ALA A 115 14.89 8.30 4.93
CA ALA A 115 14.01 9.31 5.51
C ALA A 115 12.55 8.82 5.62
N TYR A 116 12.12 7.88 4.78
CA TYR A 116 10.77 7.32 4.77
C TYR A 116 10.30 6.87 6.16
N LEU A 117 11.15 6.16 6.90
CA LEU A 117 10.80 5.67 8.24
C LEU A 117 10.40 6.78 9.20
N PHE A 118 11.06 7.93 9.11
CA PHE A 118 10.89 9.06 10.03
C PHE A 118 9.80 10.04 9.58
N VAL A 119 9.70 10.29 8.28
CA VAL A 119 8.81 11.34 7.76
C VAL A 119 7.49 10.80 7.22
N VAL A 120 7.39 9.49 6.97
CA VAL A 120 6.17 8.83 6.51
C VAL A 120 5.73 7.71 7.46
N ALA A 121 6.48 6.62 7.55
CA ALA A 121 6.03 5.41 8.22
C ALA A 121 5.67 5.63 9.70
N LYS A 122 6.56 6.28 10.47
CA LYS A 122 6.30 6.60 11.88
C LYS A 122 5.13 7.59 12.05
N PRO A 123 5.07 8.74 11.37
CA PRO A 123 3.92 9.64 11.46
C PRO A 123 2.60 9.00 11.00
N SER A 124 2.61 8.19 9.95
CA SER A 124 1.43 7.46 9.47
C SER A 124 0.92 6.50 10.54
N LEU A 125 1.78 5.66 11.12
CA LEU A 125 1.42 4.76 12.20
C LEU A 125 0.85 5.50 13.42
N LEU A 126 1.47 6.60 13.82
CA LEU A 126 0.99 7.39 14.95
C LEU A 126 -0.38 8.03 14.66
N SER A 127 -0.56 8.61 13.48
CA SER A 127 -1.84 9.24 13.13
C SER A 127 -2.96 8.22 12.91
N SER A 128 -2.67 7.04 12.35
CA SER A 128 -3.65 5.96 12.22
C SER A 128 -4.11 5.41 13.57
N THR A 129 -3.26 5.52 14.59
CA THR A 129 -3.56 5.05 15.95
C THR A 129 -4.28 6.11 16.78
N PHE A 130 -3.77 7.34 16.78
CA PHE A 130 -4.17 8.39 17.73
C PHE A 130 -5.01 9.51 17.11
N ASP A 131 -5.04 9.65 15.79
CA ASP A 131 -5.76 10.73 15.07
C ASP A 131 -6.45 10.20 13.81
N LYS A 132 -7.23 9.13 13.98
CA LYS A 132 -7.88 8.41 12.87
C LYS A 132 -8.73 9.31 11.97
N ASN A 133 -9.37 10.32 12.54
CA ASN A 133 -10.28 11.19 11.80
C ASN A 133 -9.55 12.11 10.80
N ASN A 134 -8.29 12.45 11.08
CA ASN A 134 -7.49 13.32 10.24
C ASN A 134 -6.35 12.58 9.51
N HIS A 135 -6.18 11.29 9.78
CA HIS A 135 -5.09 10.49 9.22
C HIS A 135 -5.03 10.62 7.70
N GLY A 136 -6.12 10.36 6.98
CA GLY A 136 -6.17 10.41 5.52
C GLY A 136 -5.88 11.79 4.92
N ASN A 137 -6.04 12.87 5.70
CA ASN A 137 -5.76 14.24 5.26
C ASN A 137 -4.30 14.66 5.49
N ARG A 138 -3.49 13.81 6.11
CA ARG A 138 -2.07 14.09 6.31
C ARG A 138 -1.32 14.08 4.98
N TRP A 139 -0.33 14.96 4.86
CA TRP A 139 0.42 15.13 3.61
C TRP A 139 1.04 13.82 3.09
N TYR A 140 1.54 12.98 3.97
CA TYR A 140 2.15 11.71 3.59
C TYR A 140 1.12 10.71 3.04
N GLU A 141 -0.13 10.73 3.52
CA GLU A 141 -1.22 9.90 3.01
C GLU A 141 -1.70 10.41 1.64
N THR A 142 -1.95 11.71 1.55
CA THR A 142 -2.38 12.34 0.29
C THR A 142 -1.30 12.24 -0.78
N HIS A 143 -0.03 12.33 -0.42
CA HIS A 143 1.08 12.15 -1.34
C HIS A 143 1.22 10.68 -1.79
N ALA A 144 1.00 9.69 -0.91
CA ALA A 144 0.94 8.28 -1.30
C ALA A 144 -0.15 8.06 -2.35
N SER A 145 -1.36 8.55 -2.10
CA SER A 145 -2.49 8.46 -3.03
C SER A 145 -2.19 9.09 -4.40
N LYS A 146 -1.54 10.27 -4.41
CA LYS A 146 -1.12 10.93 -5.67
C LYS A 146 -0.10 10.13 -6.46
N LEU A 147 0.87 9.53 -5.78
CA LEU A 147 1.87 8.69 -6.43
C LEU A 147 1.24 7.42 -7.01
N ALA A 148 0.34 6.80 -6.25
CA ALA A 148 -0.41 5.64 -6.70
C ALA A 148 -1.24 5.97 -7.94
N ALA A 149 -2.05 7.03 -7.89
CA ALA A 149 -2.85 7.47 -9.02
C ALA A 149 -2.01 7.66 -10.28
N LYS A 150 -0.90 8.40 -10.17
CA LYS A 150 0.01 8.62 -11.31
C LYS A 150 0.61 7.33 -11.85
N TYR A 151 0.95 6.38 -10.97
CA TYR A 151 1.52 5.09 -11.36
C TYR A 151 0.51 4.22 -12.10
N PHE A 152 -0.68 4.04 -11.50
CA PHE A 152 -1.71 3.17 -12.06
C PHE A 152 -2.30 3.76 -13.34
N ASP A 153 -2.49 5.07 -13.40
CA ASP A 153 -2.89 5.80 -14.61
C ASP A 153 -1.91 5.56 -15.77
N LYS A 154 -0.62 5.67 -15.50
CA LYS A 154 0.41 5.38 -16.52
C LYS A 154 0.43 3.92 -16.94
N LYS A 155 0.14 2.99 -16.02
CA LYS A 155 0.29 1.56 -16.27
C LYS A 155 -0.91 0.96 -17.00
N TYR A 156 -2.12 1.40 -16.65
CA TYR A 156 -3.36 0.80 -17.15
C TYR A 156 -4.18 1.73 -18.06
N GLY A 157 -3.61 2.88 -18.42
CA GLY A 157 -4.38 3.94 -19.06
C GLY A 157 -5.12 4.78 -18.03
N THR A 158 -5.78 5.84 -18.48
CA THR A 158 -6.60 6.62 -17.56
C THR A 158 -7.68 5.70 -17.00
N GLY A 159 -7.97 5.84 -15.74
CA GLY A 159 -8.97 5.04 -15.05
C GLY A 159 -10.25 4.78 -15.83
N ALA A 160 -10.56 5.64 -16.81
CA ALA A 160 -11.70 5.48 -17.70
C ALA A 160 -11.71 4.17 -18.50
N GLU A 161 -10.58 3.71 -19.06
CA GLU A 161 -10.56 2.46 -19.85
C GLU A 161 -10.66 1.23 -18.94
N ALA A 162 -9.87 1.18 -17.89
CA ALA A 162 -9.94 0.11 -16.91
C ALA A 162 -11.31 0.08 -16.20
N TYR A 163 -11.89 1.24 -15.92
CA TYR A 163 -13.22 1.38 -15.37
C TYR A 163 -14.31 0.84 -16.32
N GLN A 164 -14.26 1.20 -17.61
CA GLN A 164 -15.22 0.70 -18.59
C GLN A 164 -15.14 -0.82 -18.77
N GLU A 165 -13.97 -1.39 -18.69
CA GLU A 165 -13.81 -2.85 -18.73
C GLU A 165 -14.54 -3.53 -17.57
N TYR A 166 -14.52 -2.94 -16.37
CA TYR A 166 -15.25 -3.44 -15.20
C TYR A 166 -16.74 -3.28 -15.29
N VAL A 167 -17.21 -2.11 -15.71
CA VAL A 167 -18.64 -1.86 -15.95
C VAL A 167 -19.20 -2.87 -16.94
N ASN A 168 -18.44 -3.19 -17.98
CA ASN A 168 -18.81 -4.19 -18.99
C ASN A 168 -18.82 -5.63 -18.44
N GLN A 169 -18.07 -5.91 -17.37
CA GLN A 169 -18.07 -7.20 -16.68
C GLN A 169 -19.19 -7.33 -15.64
N GLY A 170 -20.01 -6.30 -15.45
CA GLY A 170 -21.12 -6.29 -14.52
C GLY A 170 -20.71 -6.10 -13.06
N GLU A 171 -19.49 -5.66 -12.82
CA GLU A 171 -19.01 -5.34 -11.47
C GLU A 171 -19.49 -3.97 -11.01
N ASN A 172 -19.58 -3.77 -9.68
CA ASN A 172 -20.18 -2.55 -9.13
C ASN A 172 -19.26 -1.33 -9.35
N PRO A 173 -19.70 -0.35 -10.15
CA PRO A 173 -18.87 0.80 -10.50
C PRO A 173 -18.51 1.71 -9.30
N TYR A 174 -19.29 1.68 -8.23
CA TYR A 174 -19.06 2.57 -7.08
C TYR A 174 -17.79 2.25 -6.30
N GLU A 175 -17.29 1.03 -6.40
CA GLU A 175 -16.02 0.66 -5.75
C GLU A 175 -14.81 1.21 -6.51
N TYR A 176 -14.98 1.63 -7.76
CA TYR A 176 -13.90 2.01 -8.68
C TYR A 176 -13.83 3.49 -8.98
N ASP A 177 -14.96 4.20 -8.91
CA ASP A 177 -14.99 5.65 -9.13
C ASP A 177 -13.98 6.38 -8.26
N ASP A 178 -13.81 5.92 -7.03
CA ASP A 178 -12.89 6.55 -6.09
C ASP A 178 -11.42 6.22 -6.38
N ILE A 179 -11.10 5.03 -6.90
CA ILE A 179 -9.72 4.64 -7.23
C ILE A 179 -9.23 5.43 -8.44
N PHE A 180 -10.08 5.55 -9.44
CA PHE A 180 -9.74 6.16 -10.71
C PHE A 180 -10.22 7.59 -10.85
N ASN A 181 -10.93 8.10 -9.86
CA ASN A 181 -11.23 9.52 -9.82
C ASN A 181 -9.93 10.28 -9.52
N VAL A 182 -9.24 10.60 -10.61
CA VAL A 182 -7.97 11.33 -10.59
C VAL A 182 -8.09 12.63 -9.81
N ASP A 183 -9.29 13.20 -9.73
CA ASP A 183 -9.53 14.44 -8.99
C ASP A 183 -9.56 14.19 -7.47
N VAL A 184 -10.09 13.06 -7.00
CA VAL A 184 -10.00 12.67 -5.59
C VAL A 184 -8.54 12.49 -5.18
N PHE A 185 -7.76 11.76 -5.97
CA PHE A 185 -6.33 11.57 -5.71
C PHE A 185 -5.52 12.86 -5.85
N LYS A 186 -5.78 13.67 -6.88
CA LYS A 186 -5.10 14.95 -7.10
C LYS A 186 -5.44 15.97 -6.02
N ASN A 187 -6.65 15.95 -5.49
CA ASN A 187 -7.11 16.87 -4.46
C ASN A 187 -6.81 16.42 -3.04
N GLY A 188 -6.12 15.28 -2.88
CA GLY A 188 -5.64 14.82 -1.59
C GLY A 188 -6.59 13.90 -0.83
N GLY A 189 -7.63 13.36 -1.49
CA GLY A 189 -8.43 12.28 -0.91
C GLY A 189 -7.58 11.02 -0.69
N SER A 190 -7.84 10.30 0.39
CA SER A 190 -7.25 8.99 0.63
C SER A 190 -8.28 7.90 0.34
N PRO A 191 -8.02 6.98 -0.60
CA PRO A 191 -8.96 5.91 -0.91
C PRO A 191 -9.18 4.96 0.28
N ALA A 192 -8.22 4.84 1.18
CA ALA A 192 -8.34 3.98 2.36
C ALA A 192 -9.53 4.31 3.27
N TYR A 193 -10.07 5.53 3.20
CA TYR A 193 -11.21 5.96 4.00
C TYR A 193 -12.57 5.75 3.35
N ASN A 194 -12.58 5.47 2.06
CA ASN A 194 -13.82 5.33 1.28
C ASN A 194 -14.21 3.87 1.06
N HIS A 195 -13.61 2.94 1.82
CA HIS A 195 -13.87 1.52 1.65
C HIS A 195 -15.31 1.16 2.03
N PRO A 196 -16.08 0.46 1.17
CA PRO A 196 -17.50 0.17 1.35
C PRO A 196 -17.83 -0.78 2.50
N ARG A 197 -16.88 -1.28 3.27
CA ARG A 197 -17.11 -2.08 4.48
C ARG A 197 -17.78 -1.27 5.60
N GLY A 198 -18.88 -0.57 5.28
CA GLY A 198 -19.85 -0.05 6.24
C GLY A 198 -19.52 1.29 6.90
N ARG A 199 -18.58 2.07 6.38
CA ARG A 199 -18.40 3.46 6.83
C ARG A 199 -19.03 4.41 5.81
N SER A 200 -20.06 5.13 6.22
CA SER A 200 -20.67 6.16 5.41
C SER A 200 -19.61 7.14 4.89
N TYR A 201 -19.52 7.24 3.59
CA TYR A 201 -18.84 8.32 2.89
C TYR A 201 -19.35 9.66 3.48
N LYS A 202 -18.49 10.37 4.12
CA LYS A 202 -18.70 11.79 4.39
C LYS A 202 -17.81 12.54 3.42
N GLU A 203 -18.48 13.26 2.58
CA GLU A 203 -18.03 14.18 1.54
C GLU A 203 -16.51 14.38 1.31
N PRO A 204 -16.07 14.50 0.06
CA PRO A 204 -14.69 14.83 -0.25
C PRO A 204 -14.28 16.05 0.53
N HIS A 205 -13.27 15.93 1.36
CA HIS A 205 -12.77 17.06 2.12
C HIS A 205 -12.27 18.15 1.18
N PRO A 206 -12.91 19.31 1.12
CA PRO A 206 -12.61 20.34 0.13
C PRO A 206 -11.33 21.11 0.43
N THR A 207 -10.65 20.77 1.48
CA THR A 207 -9.46 21.51 1.87
C THR A 207 -8.23 20.91 1.21
N LYS A 208 -7.71 21.62 0.21
CA LYS A 208 -6.32 21.46 -0.21
C LYS A 208 -5.46 21.38 1.05
N PRO A 209 -4.59 20.35 1.20
CA PRO A 209 -3.65 20.36 2.31
C PRO A 209 -2.93 21.71 2.27
N LYS A 210 -2.90 22.41 3.39
CA LYS A 210 -2.05 23.61 3.51
C LYS A 210 -0.62 23.10 3.48
N TRP A 211 -0.01 23.17 2.31
CA TRP A 211 1.38 22.85 2.11
C TRP A 211 2.19 23.92 2.85
N ASN A 212 2.98 23.50 3.81
CA ASN A 212 4.02 24.37 4.35
C ASN A 212 5.21 24.29 3.41
N GLY A 213 5.79 25.40 3.03
CA GLY A 213 6.82 25.52 1.98
C GLY A 213 8.02 24.59 2.04
N TRP A 214 8.26 23.90 3.17
CA TRP A 214 9.26 22.86 3.34
C TRP A 214 8.90 21.55 2.64
N GLN A 215 7.62 21.31 2.36
CA GLN A 215 7.14 20.08 1.74
C GLN A 215 7.34 20.14 0.22
N ASP A 216 7.35 21.37 -0.35
CA ASP A 216 7.55 21.57 -1.79
C ASP A 216 9.01 21.35 -2.21
N ILE A 217 9.96 21.51 -1.28
CA ILE A 217 11.40 21.36 -1.55
C ILE A 217 11.84 19.90 -1.68
N PHE A 218 11.14 18.98 -1.03
CA PHE A 218 11.53 17.57 -0.98
C PHE A 218 10.75 16.65 -1.94
N PHE A 219 9.75 17.17 -2.66
CA PHE A 219 8.78 16.31 -3.37
C PHE A 219 8.56 16.67 -4.84
N PHE A 220 9.56 17.28 -5.49
CA PHE A 220 9.58 17.40 -6.94
C PHE A 220 9.93 16.09 -7.65
#